data_9774558ca2f3e85b0d52a19e3f0f0860
#
_entry.id   9774558ca2f3e85b0d52a19e3f0f0860
#
_cell.length_a   1.000
_cell.length_b   1.000
_cell.length_c   1.000
_cell.angle_alpha   90.00
_cell.angle_beta   90.00
_cell.angle_gamma   90.00
#
_symmetry.space_group_name_H-M   'P 1'
#
loop_
_entity.id
_entity.type
_entity.pdbx_description
1 polymer ?
#
loop_
_entity_poly.entity_id
_entity_poly.type
_entity_poly.pdbx_seq_one_letter_code
_entity_poly.pdbx_strand_id
1 'polypeptide(L)'
;MANIKLFTRHKVCDGFFDDVDLVVFPGGDGEATTFKGILKPNLPDVQCFMQRGGKYLGICMGAYWADAYYFNLLKGTRCVQYIKRPSAEIRSSYGTTAQVTWRGQEHRMYFYDGPTYLGGQFDTVATYANGDPMAIIQGSVGLIGCHPESQANWYSKKYMLPHWHENRHHLMLSQFVADYLLHSRQMHLF
;
A
#
# COMPACT_ATOMS: atom_id res chain seq x y z
N MET A 1 -18.64 11.33 -4.72
CA MET A 1 -18.21 11.17 -3.31
C MET A 1 -18.01 9.68 -3.09
N ALA A 2 -16.88 9.24 -2.51
CA ALA A 2 -16.65 7.82 -2.26
C ALA A 2 -17.53 7.35 -1.09
N ASN A 3 -18.18 6.20 -1.23
CA ASN A 3 -18.88 5.55 -0.13
C ASN A 3 -17.90 4.60 0.58
N ILE A 4 -17.70 4.76 1.89
CA ILE A 4 -16.72 3.98 2.66
C ILE A 4 -17.46 2.98 3.56
N LYS A 5 -17.19 1.69 3.37
CA LYS A 5 -17.58 0.63 4.29
C LYS A 5 -16.36 0.19 5.11
N LEU A 6 -16.50 0.19 6.42
CA LEU A 6 -15.49 -0.38 7.31
C LEU A 6 -15.82 -1.83 7.59
N PHE A 7 -14.83 -2.71 7.48
CA PHE A 7 -14.98 -4.10 7.87
C PHE A 7 -13.95 -4.54 8.91
N THR A 8 -14.35 -5.51 9.70
CA THR A 8 -13.49 -6.22 10.65
C THR A 8 -13.66 -7.72 10.39
N ARG A 9 -12.78 -8.53 10.95
CA ARG A 9 -12.88 -10.01 10.85
C ARG A 9 -14.27 -10.59 11.17
N HIS A 10 -15.10 -9.85 11.88
CA HIS A 10 -16.45 -10.29 12.31
C HIS A 10 -17.58 -9.72 11.44
N LYS A 11 -17.27 -8.84 10.50
CA LYS A 11 -18.28 -8.14 9.69
C LYS A 11 -18.29 -8.56 8.23
N VAL A 12 -17.34 -9.36 7.80
CA VAL A 12 -17.36 -9.89 6.44
C VAL A 12 -18.36 -11.05 6.41
N CYS A 13 -19.42 -10.87 5.69
CA CYS A 13 -20.48 -11.86 5.46
C CYS A 13 -20.73 -11.99 3.96
N ASP A 14 -21.53 -12.94 3.56
CA ASP A 14 -21.91 -13.13 2.17
C ASP A 14 -22.43 -11.83 1.56
N GLY A 15 -21.91 -11.46 0.39
CA GLY A 15 -22.27 -10.23 -0.30
C GLY A 15 -21.64 -8.94 0.25
N PHE A 16 -20.77 -9.00 1.25
CA PHE A 16 -20.12 -7.78 1.81
C PHE A 16 -19.41 -6.93 0.76
N PHE A 17 -18.78 -7.57 -0.22
CA PHE A 17 -18.02 -6.91 -1.29
C PHE A 17 -18.83 -6.65 -2.58
N ASP A 18 -20.14 -6.90 -2.63
CA ASP A 18 -20.91 -6.85 -3.89
C ASP A 18 -21.02 -5.44 -4.48
N ASP A 19 -21.01 -4.40 -3.64
CA ASP A 19 -21.05 -3.00 -4.02
C ASP A 19 -19.74 -2.26 -3.73
N VAL A 20 -18.61 -2.99 -3.66
CA VAL A 20 -17.28 -2.45 -3.39
C VAL A 20 -16.43 -2.49 -4.65
N ASP A 21 -15.79 -1.36 -5.01
CA ASP A 21 -14.85 -1.27 -6.12
C ASP A 21 -13.41 -1.49 -5.68
N LEU A 22 -13.05 -1.09 -4.45
CA LEU A 22 -11.69 -1.09 -3.93
C LEU A 22 -11.69 -1.52 -2.47
N VAL A 23 -10.85 -2.50 -2.15
CA VAL A 23 -10.50 -2.83 -0.77
C VAL A 23 -9.18 -2.17 -0.40
N VAL A 24 -9.13 -1.52 0.77
CA VAL A 24 -7.93 -0.84 1.27
C VAL A 24 -7.47 -1.49 2.56
N PHE A 25 -6.23 -1.94 2.59
CA PHE A 25 -5.54 -2.37 3.79
C PHE A 25 -4.47 -1.35 4.16
N PRO A 26 -4.72 -0.52 5.20
CA PRO A 26 -3.77 0.49 5.64
C PRO A 26 -2.57 -0.14 6.35
N GLY A 27 -1.58 0.68 6.65
CA GLY A 27 -0.55 0.34 7.60
C GLY A 27 -1.12 0.16 9.01
N GLY A 28 -0.36 -0.49 9.86
CA GLY A 28 -0.78 -0.74 11.24
C GLY A 28 0.38 -1.18 12.11
N ASP A 29 0.12 -1.21 13.41
CA ASP A 29 1.01 -1.78 14.40
C ASP A 29 0.81 -3.31 14.46
N GLY A 30 1.88 -4.07 14.42
CA GLY A 30 1.83 -5.51 14.59
C GLY A 30 2.79 -6.27 13.67
N GLU A 31 2.96 -7.54 13.99
CA GLU A 31 3.76 -8.46 13.19
C GLU A 31 2.91 -9.07 12.06
N ALA A 32 3.58 -9.63 11.06
CA ALA A 32 2.94 -10.39 9.98
C ALA A 32 2.01 -11.52 10.50
N THR A 33 2.24 -12.01 11.72
CA THR A 33 1.39 -12.98 12.42
C THR A 33 -0.02 -12.43 12.70
N THR A 34 -0.19 -11.12 12.79
CA THR A 34 -1.50 -10.45 12.91
C THR A 34 -2.43 -10.84 11.76
N PHE A 35 -1.89 -11.01 10.55
CA PHE A 35 -2.66 -11.48 9.41
C PHE A 35 -3.37 -12.81 9.69
N LYS A 36 -2.68 -13.77 10.29
CA LYS A 36 -3.24 -15.12 10.53
C LYS A 36 -4.47 -15.07 11.45
N GLY A 37 -4.44 -14.22 12.47
CA GLY A 37 -5.54 -14.13 13.44
C GLY A 37 -6.71 -13.27 12.97
N ILE A 38 -6.44 -12.22 12.19
CA ILE A 38 -7.45 -11.21 11.86
C ILE A 38 -8.02 -11.40 10.45
N LEU A 39 -7.17 -11.69 9.46
CA LEU A 39 -7.55 -11.63 8.04
C LEU A 39 -7.61 -12.99 7.36
N LYS A 40 -6.90 -14.01 7.86
CA LYS A 40 -6.91 -15.35 7.26
C LYS A 40 -8.31 -15.93 7.10
N PRO A 41 -9.27 -15.73 8.03
CA PRO A 41 -10.64 -16.20 7.84
C PRO A 41 -11.34 -15.59 6.62
N ASN A 42 -10.98 -14.34 6.25
CA ASN A 42 -11.58 -13.60 5.14
C ASN A 42 -10.76 -13.70 3.84
N LEU A 43 -9.71 -14.51 3.80
CA LEU A 43 -8.86 -14.69 2.63
C LEU A 43 -9.66 -15.13 1.39
N PRO A 44 -10.57 -16.11 1.47
CA PRO A 44 -11.38 -16.52 0.31
C PRO A 44 -12.25 -15.37 -0.22
N ASP A 45 -12.83 -14.56 0.67
CA ASP A 45 -13.72 -13.44 0.29
C ASP A 45 -12.94 -12.37 -0.47
N VAL A 46 -11.76 -11.99 0.04
CA VAL A 46 -10.88 -11.02 -0.64
C VAL A 46 -10.41 -11.57 -1.99
N GLN A 47 -10.02 -12.85 -2.07
CA GLN A 47 -9.61 -13.46 -3.34
C GLN A 47 -10.77 -13.53 -4.33
N CYS A 48 -11.96 -13.90 -3.91
CA CYS A 48 -13.17 -13.90 -4.75
C CYS A 48 -13.51 -12.50 -5.23
N PHE A 49 -13.44 -11.48 -4.36
CA PHE A 49 -13.61 -10.09 -4.73
C PHE A 49 -12.61 -9.66 -5.84
N MET A 50 -11.34 -10.01 -5.70
CA MET A 50 -10.31 -9.72 -6.71
C MET A 50 -10.57 -10.43 -8.03
N GLN A 51 -10.99 -11.70 -8.00
CA GLN A 51 -11.34 -12.50 -9.20
C GLN A 51 -12.51 -11.89 -9.97
N ARG A 52 -13.45 -11.25 -9.29
CA ARG A 52 -14.58 -10.54 -9.91
C ARG A 52 -14.23 -9.15 -10.43
N GLY A 53 -12.95 -8.78 -10.46
CA GLY A 53 -12.48 -7.49 -10.97
C GLY A 53 -12.35 -6.38 -9.91
N GLY A 54 -12.49 -6.71 -8.66
CA GLY A 54 -12.22 -5.81 -7.54
C GLY A 54 -10.77 -5.34 -7.51
N LYS A 55 -10.50 -4.26 -6.80
CA LYS A 55 -9.18 -3.65 -6.69
C LYS A 55 -8.65 -3.67 -5.27
N TYR A 56 -7.33 -3.75 -5.15
CA TYR A 56 -6.63 -3.80 -3.88
C TYR A 56 -5.69 -2.61 -3.75
N LEU A 57 -5.74 -1.90 -2.62
CA LEU A 57 -4.73 -0.94 -2.21
C LEU A 57 -4.14 -1.38 -0.88
N GLY A 58 -2.83 -1.66 -0.88
CA GLY A 58 -2.07 -1.98 0.33
C GLY A 58 -1.08 -0.87 0.67
N ILE A 59 -1.07 -0.41 1.93
CA ILE A 59 -0.13 0.58 2.42
C ILE A 59 0.69 -0.04 3.55
N CYS A 60 2.02 0.02 3.48
CA CYS A 60 2.96 -0.52 4.46
C CYS A 60 2.66 -1.99 4.79
N MET A 61 2.08 -2.30 5.95
CA MET A 61 1.67 -3.66 6.33
C MET A 61 0.66 -4.24 5.33
N GLY A 62 -0.32 -3.46 4.90
CA GLY A 62 -1.27 -3.88 3.87
C GLY A 62 -0.60 -4.21 2.53
N ALA A 63 0.52 -3.56 2.21
CA ALA A 63 1.29 -3.90 1.03
C ALA A 63 1.99 -5.26 1.16
N TYR A 64 2.55 -5.60 2.33
CA TYR A 64 3.07 -6.94 2.59
C TYR A 64 2.00 -8.05 2.43
N TRP A 65 0.75 -7.75 2.81
CA TRP A 65 -0.33 -8.74 2.74
C TRP A 65 -0.76 -9.11 1.32
N ALA A 66 -0.37 -8.34 0.32
CA ALA A 66 -0.59 -8.71 -1.09
C ALA A 66 0.32 -9.86 -1.56
N ASP A 67 1.43 -10.13 -0.86
CA ASP A 67 2.43 -11.16 -1.21
C ASP A 67 1.82 -12.57 -1.22
N ALA A 68 2.50 -13.47 -1.93
CA ALA A 68 2.12 -14.88 -2.10
C ALA A 68 1.90 -15.62 -0.78
N TYR A 69 2.59 -15.20 0.29
CA TYR A 69 2.46 -15.81 1.61
C TYR A 69 1.15 -15.44 2.34
N TYR A 70 0.45 -14.41 1.88
CA TYR A 70 -0.77 -13.88 2.49
C TYR A 70 -1.97 -13.98 1.55
N PHE A 71 -2.41 -12.88 0.96
CA PHE A 71 -3.53 -12.88 0.02
C PHE A 71 -3.19 -13.47 -1.35
N ASN A 72 -1.90 -13.59 -1.68
CA ASN A 72 -1.43 -14.15 -2.96
C ASN A 72 -2.01 -13.41 -4.17
N LEU A 73 -1.89 -12.09 -4.17
CA LEU A 73 -2.43 -11.24 -5.24
C LEU A 73 -1.39 -10.87 -6.30
N LEU A 74 -0.10 -11.03 -5.99
CA LEU A 74 1.00 -10.61 -6.86
C LEU A 74 1.46 -11.73 -7.78
N LYS A 75 1.81 -11.38 -9.03
CA LYS A 75 2.31 -12.32 -10.04
C LYS A 75 3.82 -12.17 -10.20
N GLY A 76 4.59 -13.11 -9.65
CA GLY A 76 6.04 -13.11 -9.74
C GLY A 76 6.76 -11.99 -8.98
N THR A 77 6.01 -11.12 -8.30
CA THR A 77 6.53 -10.03 -7.47
C THR A 77 6.50 -10.44 -6.01
N ARG A 78 7.53 -10.05 -5.25
CA ARG A 78 7.62 -10.28 -3.80
C ARG A 78 7.80 -8.97 -3.07
N CYS A 79 7.18 -8.85 -1.90
CA CYS A 79 7.40 -7.78 -0.96
C CYS A 79 8.57 -8.12 -0.04
N VAL A 80 9.57 -7.25 0.02
CA VAL A 80 10.73 -7.40 0.91
C VAL A 80 10.93 -6.15 1.75
N GLN A 81 11.46 -6.29 2.96
CA GLN A 81 11.73 -5.13 3.84
C GLN A 81 12.73 -4.18 3.18
N TYR A 82 12.35 -2.92 3.00
CA TYR A 82 13.26 -1.91 2.42
C TYR A 82 14.51 -1.72 3.26
N ILE A 83 14.41 -1.73 4.59
CA ILE A 83 15.54 -1.56 5.52
C ILE A 83 16.65 -2.62 5.34
N LYS A 84 16.34 -3.75 4.71
CA LYS A 84 17.31 -4.83 4.41
C LYS A 84 17.92 -4.75 3.01
N ARG A 85 17.51 -3.77 2.21
CA ARG A 85 18.00 -3.63 0.85
C ARG A 85 19.42 -3.04 0.83
N PRO A 86 20.28 -3.44 -0.12
CA PRO A 86 21.55 -2.78 -0.38
C PRO A 86 21.29 -1.27 -0.59
N SER A 87 22.16 -0.43 -0.04
CA SER A 87 22.08 1.04 -0.18
C SER A 87 20.79 1.71 0.31
N ALA A 88 19.95 1.00 1.11
CA ALA A 88 18.82 1.64 1.76
C ALA A 88 19.32 2.74 2.72
N GLU A 89 18.71 3.94 2.64
CA GLU A 89 19.05 5.07 3.52
C GLU A 89 18.60 4.83 4.97
N ILE A 90 17.57 3.99 5.15
CA ILE A 90 16.99 3.65 6.46
C ILE A 90 17.32 2.20 6.77
N ARG A 91 17.87 1.96 7.97
CA ARG A 91 18.33 0.65 8.45
C ARG A 91 17.60 0.16 9.69
N SER A 92 16.60 0.90 10.15
CA SER A 92 15.85 0.55 11.35
C SER A 92 14.35 0.58 11.07
N SER A 93 13.61 -0.22 11.83
CA SER A 93 12.15 -0.33 11.73
C SER A 93 11.40 0.75 12.53
N TYR A 94 12.08 1.78 13.03
CA TYR A 94 11.41 2.87 13.77
C TYR A 94 10.80 3.91 12.85
N GLY A 95 9.70 4.53 13.29
CA GLY A 95 9.08 5.64 12.59
C GLY A 95 10.08 6.77 12.29
N THR A 96 10.17 7.12 11.02
CA THR A 96 11.05 8.16 10.46
C THR A 96 10.44 8.71 9.16
N THR A 97 11.21 9.49 8.40
CA THR A 97 10.84 9.90 7.05
C THR A 97 11.83 9.33 6.02
N ALA A 98 11.32 8.74 4.96
CA ALA A 98 12.09 8.29 3.82
C ALA A 98 12.11 9.36 2.72
N GLN A 99 13.24 9.52 2.04
CA GLN A 99 13.29 10.27 0.80
C GLN A 99 12.72 9.40 -0.32
N VAL A 100 11.73 9.94 -1.03
CA VAL A 100 11.06 9.26 -2.13
C VAL A 100 10.96 10.15 -3.35
N THR A 101 11.05 9.57 -4.54
CA THR A 101 10.72 10.25 -5.79
C THR A 101 9.35 9.74 -6.25
N TRP A 102 8.35 10.62 -6.23
CA TRP A 102 6.98 10.30 -6.65
C TRP A 102 6.66 11.05 -7.94
N ARG A 103 6.45 10.31 -9.03
CA ARG A 103 6.20 10.89 -10.37
C ARG A 103 7.24 11.96 -10.75
N GLY A 104 8.51 11.70 -10.46
CA GLY A 104 9.63 12.58 -10.78
C GLY A 104 9.84 13.76 -9.81
N GLN A 105 9.04 13.88 -8.75
CA GLN A 105 9.22 14.91 -7.72
C GLN A 105 9.73 14.30 -6.41
N GLU A 106 10.67 14.97 -5.77
CA GLU A 106 11.22 14.55 -4.48
C GLU A 106 10.31 14.94 -3.32
N HIS A 107 10.13 14.01 -2.39
CA HIS A 107 9.35 14.18 -1.16
C HIS A 107 10.06 13.51 0.01
N ARG A 108 9.72 13.93 1.24
CA ARG A 108 10.00 13.16 2.44
C ARG A 108 8.69 12.66 3.05
N MET A 109 8.51 11.34 3.02
CA MET A 109 7.26 10.70 3.41
C MET A 109 7.47 9.86 4.68
N TYR A 110 6.46 9.82 5.56
CA TYR A 110 6.53 8.98 6.76
C TYR A 110 6.76 7.52 6.38
N PHE A 111 7.69 6.89 7.08
CA PHE A 111 8.12 5.51 6.86
C PHE A 111 8.19 4.75 8.18
N TYR A 112 7.68 3.52 8.20
CA TYR A 112 7.78 2.60 9.31
C TYR A 112 7.87 1.16 8.79
N ASP A 113 9.10 0.69 8.54
CA ASP A 113 9.40 -0.68 8.07
C ASP A 113 8.59 -1.17 6.85
N GLY A 114 8.29 -0.26 5.93
CA GLY A 114 7.53 -0.59 4.73
C GLY A 114 8.32 -1.42 3.71
N PRO A 115 7.62 -2.06 2.76
CA PRO A 115 8.25 -2.89 1.73
C PRO A 115 8.84 -2.09 0.58
N THR A 116 9.70 -2.78 -0.16
CA THR A 116 9.96 -2.59 -1.58
C THR A 116 9.59 -3.86 -2.34
N TYR A 117 9.62 -3.82 -3.67
CA TYR A 117 9.07 -4.85 -4.53
C TYR A 117 10.13 -5.38 -5.48
N LEU A 118 10.25 -6.72 -5.59
CA LEU A 118 11.26 -7.38 -6.41
C LEU A 118 10.63 -8.42 -7.33
N GLY A 119 11.17 -8.52 -8.54
CA GLY A 119 10.71 -9.48 -9.55
C GLY A 119 9.37 -9.09 -10.18
N GLY A 120 8.86 -9.95 -11.08
CA GLY A 120 7.61 -9.70 -11.78
C GLY A 120 7.65 -8.50 -12.73
N GLN A 121 6.47 -8.12 -13.21
CA GLN A 121 6.26 -6.93 -14.04
C GLN A 121 5.21 -6.06 -13.36
N PHE A 122 5.52 -4.79 -13.16
CA PHE A 122 4.65 -3.79 -12.56
C PHE A 122 5.05 -2.38 -13.01
N ASP A 123 4.12 -1.45 -12.90
CA ASP A 123 4.39 -0.04 -13.12
C ASP A 123 4.88 0.59 -11.82
N THR A 124 6.05 1.24 -11.87
CA THR A 124 6.61 1.95 -10.73
C THR A 124 6.10 3.39 -10.72
N VAL A 125 5.37 3.75 -9.67
CA VAL A 125 4.82 5.10 -9.47
C VAL A 125 5.78 5.97 -8.66
N ALA A 126 6.48 5.36 -7.70
CA ALA A 126 7.46 6.04 -6.86
C ALA A 126 8.61 5.12 -6.48
N THR A 127 9.78 5.71 -6.21
CA THR A 127 10.99 5.02 -5.76
C THR A 127 11.50 5.58 -4.44
N TYR A 128 12.21 4.75 -3.69
CA TYR A 128 13.06 5.19 -2.57
C TYR A 128 14.33 5.86 -3.10
N ALA A 129 15.11 6.50 -2.20
CA ALA A 129 16.36 7.18 -2.54
C ALA A 129 17.40 6.30 -3.26
N ASN A 130 17.42 5.00 -2.98
CA ASN A 130 18.32 4.04 -3.63
C ASN A 130 17.81 3.52 -4.99
N GLY A 131 16.67 4.02 -5.48
CA GLY A 131 16.04 3.60 -6.73
C GLY A 131 15.11 2.39 -6.61
N ASP A 132 15.06 1.71 -5.46
CA ASP A 132 14.13 0.59 -5.25
C ASP A 132 12.67 1.08 -5.32
N PRO A 133 11.74 0.30 -5.91
CA PRO A 133 10.32 0.67 -6.00
C PRO A 133 9.68 0.89 -4.62
N MET A 134 9.01 2.04 -4.42
CA MET A 134 8.30 2.40 -3.20
C MET A 134 6.78 2.31 -3.37
N ALA A 135 6.27 2.70 -4.52
CA ALA A 135 4.87 2.53 -4.89
C ALA A 135 4.76 1.93 -6.28
N ILE A 136 3.90 0.92 -6.42
CA ILE A 136 3.72 0.16 -7.66
C ILE A 136 2.25 -0.10 -7.97
N ILE A 137 1.97 -0.39 -9.25
CA ILE A 137 0.71 -0.97 -9.72
C ILE A 137 1.01 -2.26 -10.48
N GLN A 138 0.36 -3.35 -10.08
CA GLN A 138 0.37 -4.60 -10.82
C GLN A 138 -1.06 -5.08 -11.10
N GLY A 139 -1.55 -4.84 -12.31
CA GLY A 139 -2.93 -5.15 -12.67
C GLY A 139 -3.94 -4.42 -11.77
N SER A 140 -4.72 -5.15 -10.99
CA SER A 140 -5.71 -4.61 -10.06
C SER A 140 -5.18 -4.38 -8.64
N VAL A 141 -3.86 -4.43 -8.44
CA VAL A 141 -3.21 -4.27 -7.13
C VAL A 141 -2.32 -3.04 -7.12
N GLY A 142 -2.61 -2.07 -6.25
CA GLY A 142 -1.77 -0.91 -5.96
C GLY A 142 -1.12 -1.06 -4.59
N LEU A 143 0.19 -0.84 -4.51
CA LEU A 143 0.95 -1.00 -3.26
C LEU A 143 1.83 0.20 -3.00
N ILE A 144 1.91 0.62 -1.72
CA ILE A 144 2.72 1.76 -1.28
C ILE A 144 3.51 1.35 -0.04
N GLY A 145 4.83 1.53 -0.07
CA GLY A 145 5.72 1.17 1.04
C GLY A 145 5.77 2.19 2.17
N CYS A 146 5.66 3.49 1.86
CA CYS A 146 5.57 4.56 2.84
C CYS A 146 4.11 4.84 3.24
N HIS A 147 3.90 5.87 4.07
CA HIS A 147 2.60 6.25 4.62
C HIS A 147 2.13 7.62 4.12
N PRO A 148 1.58 7.73 2.90
CA PRO A 148 1.00 9.00 2.44
C PRO A 148 -0.23 9.44 3.24
N GLU A 149 -0.90 8.50 3.95
CA GLU A 149 -2.03 8.75 4.84
C GLU A 149 -1.64 9.27 6.21
N SER A 150 -0.35 9.41 6.49
CA SER A 150 0.18 9.81 7.80
C SER A 150 -0.39 11.14 8.29
N GLN A 151 -0.60 11.24 9.60
CA GLN A 151 -1.12 12.41 10.29
C GLN A 151 0.01 13.27 10.86
N ALA A 152 -0.26 14.54 11.16
CA ALA A 152 0.73 15.47 11.71
C ALA A 152 1.42 14.94 12.99
N ASN A 153 0.66 14.28 13.86
CA ASN A 153 1.18 13.72 15.12
C ASN A 153 2.16 12.56 14.93
N TRP A 154 2.21 11.93 13.74
CA TRP A 154 3.21 10.89 13.43
C TRP A 154 4.62 11.49 13.26
N TYR A 155 4.72 12.77 12.84
CA TYR A 155 5.98 13.50 12.70
C TYR A 155 6.46 14.06 14.06
N SER A 156 6.40 13.24 15.12
CA SER A 156 6.60 13.66 16.51
C SER A 156 8.07 13.96 16.88
N LYS A 157 9.03 13.45 16.13
CA LYS A 157 10.46 13.68 16.41
C LYS A 157 10.90 15.02 15.81
N LYS A 158 11.75 15.77 16.54
CA LYS A 158 12.21 17.12 16.14
C LYS A 158 12.70 17.20 14.69
N TYR A 159 13.45 16.19 14.22
CA TYR A 159 13.97 16.16 12.84
C TYR A 159 12.90 15.83 11.79
N MET A 160 11.76 15.29 12.17
CA MET A 160 10.65 14.96 11.27
C MET A 160 9.68 16.12 11.08
N LEU A 161 9.55 17.01 12.08
CA LEU A 161 8.61 18.15 12.04
C LEU A 161 8.69 18.99 10.76
N PRO A 162 9.89 19.34 10.24
CA PRO A 162 10.00 20.13 8.99
C PRO A 162 9.51 19.38 7.76
N HIS A 163 9.27 18.07 7.85
CA HIS A 163 8.84 17.23 6.74
C HIS A 163 7.34 16.93 6.75
N TRP A 164 6.59 17.52 7.69
CA TRP A 164 5.14 17.45 7.64
C TRP A 164 4.62 18.05 6.32
N HIS A 165 3.81 17.28 5.63
CA HIS A 165 3.42 17.57 4.24
C HIS A 165 2.18 18.45 4.09
N GLU A 166 1.56 18.92 5.20
CA GLU A 166 0.37 19.78 5.18
C GLU A 166 -0.74 19.25 4.23
N ASN A 167 -1.08 17.97 4.38
CA ASN A 167 -2.03 17.24 3.54
C ASN A 167 -1.61 16.98 2.07
N ARG A 168 -0.42 17.40 1.63
CA ARG A 168 0.05 17.16 0.26
C ARG A 168 0.11 15.67 -0.07
N HIS A 169 0.62 14.84 0.83
CA HIS A 169 0.68 13.38 0.62
C HIS A 169 -0.72 12.75 0.60
N HIS A 170 -1.71 13.31 1.32
CA HIS A 170 -3.10 12.87 1.21
C HIS A 170 -3.67 13.12 -0.18
N LEU A 171 -3.33 14.24 -0.82
CA LEU A 171 -3.71 14.51 -2.20
C LEU A 171 -3.01 13.56 -3.18
N MET A 172 -1.72 13.25 -2.95
CA MET A 172 -0.98 12.27 -3.75
C MET A 172 -1.62 10.87 -3.66
N LEU A 173 -2.01 10.44 -2.45
CA LEU A 173 -2.74 9.19 -2.25
C LEU A 173 -4.08 9.21 -2.99
N SER A 174 -4.83 10.29 -2.90
CA SER A 174 -6.12 10.44 -3.59
C SER A 174 -5.95 10.37 -5.11
N GLN A 175 -4.91 11.00 -5.66
CA GLN A 175 -4.57 10.92 -7.08
C GLN A 175 -4.15 9.50 -7.48
N PHE A 176 -3.36 8.81 -6.66
CA PHE A 176 -2.97 7.42 -6.91
C PHE A 176 -4.22 6.52 -7.03
N VAL A 177 -5.17 6.68 -6.10
CA VAL A 177 -6.43 5.92 -6.13
C VAL A 177 -7.26 6.26 -7.38
N ALA A 178 -7.37 7.55 -7.72
CA ALA A 178 -8.15 8.00 -8.87
C ALA A 178 -7.57 7.46 -10.19
N ASP A 179 -6.27 7.59 -10.40
CA ASP A 179 -5.58 7.11 -11.60
C ASP A 179 -5.63 5.59 -11.71
N TYR A 180 -5.45 4.90 -10.59
CA TYR A 180 -5.56 3.45 -10.53
C TYR A 180 -6.98 2.96 -10.88
N LEU A 181 -8.01 3.60 -10.33
CA LEU A 181 -9.41 3.27 -10.64
C LEU A 181 -9.79 3.64 -12.08
N LEU A 182 -9.33 4.81 -12.56
CA LEU A 182 -9.62 5.29 -13.92
C LEU A 182 -8.89 4.45 -14.98
N HIS A 183 -7.60 4.17 -14.78
CA HIS A 183 -6.79 3.40 -15.74
C HIS A 183 -7.38 2.01 -16.01
N SER A 184 -7.86 1.35 -14.97
CA SER A 184 -8.46 0.02 -15.10
C SER A 184 -9.84 0.01 -15.78
N ARG A 185 -10.56 1.14 -15.84
CA ARG A 185 -11.82 1.26 -16.61
C ARG A 185 -11.58 1.39 -18.12
N GLN A 186 -10.45 1.99 -18.53
CA GLN A 186 -10.11 2.14 -19.95
C GLN A 186 -9.62 0.83 -20.60
N MET A 187 -9.07 -0.10 -19.84
CA MET A 187 -8.60 -1.39 -20.36
C MET A 187 -9.73 -2.41 -20.66
N HIS A 188 -10.98 -2.14 -20.27
CA HIS A 188 -12.14 -2.99 -20.56
C HIS A 188 -12.98 -2.51 -21.76
N LEU A 189 -12.50 -1.52 -22.53
CA LEU A 189 -13.22 -0.98 -23.70
C LEU A 189 -12.58 -1.36 -25.04
N PHE A 190 -11.73 -2.41 -25.06
CA PHE A 190 -11.20 -2.96 -26.32
C PHE A 190 -11.37 -4.47 -26.38
#